data_14efdb76daa1fc7dd3c4f77abfd33ed4
#
_entry.id   14efdb76daa1fc7dd3c4f77abfd33ed4
#
_cell.length_a   1.000
_cell.length_b   1.000
_cell.length_c   1.000
_cell.angle_alpha   90.00
_cell.angle_beta   90.00
_cell.angle_gamma   90.00
#
_symmetry.space_group_name_H-M   'P 1'
#
loop_
_entity.id
_entity.type
_entity.pdbx_description
1 polymer ?
#
loop_
_entity_poly.entity_id
_entity_poly.type
_entity_poly.pdbx_seq_one_letter_code
_entity_poly.pdbx_strand_id
1 'polypeptide(L)'
;MQRRQLLKWAPALTLLAHPGLARLRAAELPAEVAGVRLPRTPLALAAADFARASCPDYLFNHCMRTFLFGALLLKRQQREYRGEDAFIGAALHDLGLLPAFETPKGSFETDGADTAERWVRQNHGSGSQADRIWHAVQMHDGAFALTRRQGAEAMLVVLGAGTDVYGPDPGDLDPRALEEVVAAFPRLKFKQQFTALLVAHCERRPDSQRATWLEGLCRAHAPHAAPDSAVEQHIAAAGFAE
;
A
#
# COMPACT_ATOMS: atom_id res chain seq x y z
N MET A 1 32.01 -51.95 -1.81
CA MET A 1 31.62 -50.62 -1.27
C MET A 1 31.33 -49.69 -2.44
N GLN A 2 30.07 -49.57 -2.84
CA GLN A 2 29.63 -48.69 -3.94
C GLN A 2 28.98 -47.46 -3.37
N ARG A 3 29.55 -46.28 -3.64
CA ARG A 3 28.97 -44.98 -3.29
C ARG A 3 27.88 -44.63 -4.32
N ARG A 4 26.61 -44.63 -3.91
CA ARG A 4 25.49 -44.10 -4.68
C ARG A 4 25.52 -42.59 -4.64
N GLN A 5 25.74 -41.94 -5.76
CA GLN A 5 25.52 -40.52 -5.97
C GLN A 5 24.02 -40.28 -6.11
N LEU A 6 23.45 -39.49 -5.18
CA LEU A 6 22.09 -38.95 -5.28
C LEU A 6 22.12 -37.70 -6.18
N LEU A 7 21.64 -37.84 -7.40
CA LEU A 7 21.32 -36.70 -8.26
C LEU A 7 20.14 -35.94 -7.64
N LYS A 8 20.39 -34.70 -7.24
CA LYS A 8 19.33 -33.75 -6.82
C LYS A 8 18.71 -33.18 -8.09
N TRP A 9 17.49 -33.57 -8.39
CA TRP A 9 16.64 -32.96 -9.39
C TRP A 9 16.03 -31.68 -8.77
N ALA A 10 16.43 -30.50 -9.24
CA ALA A 10 15.70 -29.27 -9.02
C ALA A 10 14.65 -29.13 -10.13
N PRO A 11 13.38 -28.93 -9.83
CA PRO A 11 12.40 -28.65 -10.87
C PRO A 11 12.64 -27.24 -11.40
N ALA A 12 12.98 -27.14 -12.68
CA ALA A 12 12.93 -25.86 -13.40
C ALA A 12 11.46 -25.43 -13.50
N LEU A 13 11.08 -24.38 -12.80
CA LEU A 13 9.82 -23.71 -13.01
C LEU A 13 9.86 -23.04 -14.39
N THR A 14 9.33 -23.72 -15.39
CA THR A 14 9.00 -23.12 -16.68
C THR A 14 7.77 -22.24 -16.48
N LEU A 15 7.95 -20.93 -16.46
CA LEU A 15 6.85 -19.96 -16.59
C LEU A 15 6.22 -20.17 -17.96
N LEU A 16 5.09 -20.89 -17.99
CA LEU A 16 4.21 -20.94 -19.16
C LEU A 16 3.57 -19.54 -19.31
N ALA A 17 4.08 -18.75 -20.25
CA ALA A 17 3.44 -17.55 -20.72
C ALA A 17 2.08 -17.90 -21.31
N HIS A 18 0.99 -17.56 -20.63
CA HIS A 18 -0.36 -17.62 -21.19
C HIS A 18 -0.52 -16.42 -22.14
N PRO A 19 -0.77 -16.64 -23.44
CA PRO A 19 -1.11 -15.56 -24.36
C PRO A 19 -2.57 -15.19 -24.14
N GLY A 20 -2.85 -14.00 -23.56
CA GLY A 20 -4.20 -13.51 -23.60
C GLY A 20 -4.69 -12.59 -22.50
N LEU A 21 -3.85 -11.77 -21.91
CA LEU A 21 -4.23 -10.49 -21.29
C LEU A 21 -3.02 -9.57 -21.42
N ALA A 22 -3.05 -8.70 -22.43
CA ALA A 22 -2.11 -7.59 -22.50
C ALA A 22 -2.40 -6.70 -21.27
N ARG A 23 -1.69 -6.96 -20.16
CA ARG A 23 -1.69 -6.05 -19.01
C ARG A 23 -1.11 -4.75 -19.52
N LEU A 24 -1.91 -3.68 -19.43
CA LEU A 24 -1.47 -2.34 -19.72
C LEU A 24 -0.13 -2.10 -19.00
N ARG A 25 0.92 -1.76 -19.74
CA ARG A 25 2.23 -1.43 -19.15
C ARG A 25 2.13 -0.06 -18.48
N ALA A 26 2.97 0.25 -17.50
CA ALA A 26 3.01 1.58 -16.88
C ALA A 26 3.27 2.70 -17.89
N ALA A 27 3.91 2.39 -19.03
CA ALA A 27 4.04 3.32 -20.15
C ALA A 27 2.69 3.81 -20.74
N GLU A 28 1.60 3.10 -20.46
CA GLU A 28 0.23 3.43 -20.91
C GLU A 28 -0.54 4.25 -19.86
N LEU A 29 0.07 4.56 -18.68
CA LEU A 29 -0.55 5.49 -17.74
C LEU A 29 -0.73 6.86 -18.39
N PRO A 30 -1.86 7.57 -18.12
CA PRO A 30 -2.04 8.93 -18.60
C PRO A 30 -0.90 9.82 -18.11
N ALA A 31 -0.46 10.75 -18.95
CA ALA A 31 0.60 11.68 -18.56
C ALA A 31 0.15 12.67 -17.48
N GLU A 32 -1.15 13.01 -17.52
CA GLU A 32 -1.77 13.97 -16.60
C GLU A 32 -3.24 13.60 -16.38
N VAL A 33 -3.74 13.79 -15.14
CA VAL A 33 -5.15 13.61 -14.78
C VAL A 33 -5.53 14.74 -13.83
N ALA A 34 -6.62 15.44 -14.08
CA ALA A 34 -7.12 16.55 -13.27
C ALA A 34 -6.04 17.62 -12.97
N GLY A 35 -5.15 17.89 -13.92
CA GLY A 35 -4.05 18.84 -13.75
C GLY A 35 -2.91 18.35 -12.84
N VAL A 36 -2.85 17.06 -12.56
CA VAL A 36 -1.75 16.39 -11.85
C VAL A 36 -0.95 15.55 -12.85
N ARG A 37 0.33 15.85 -13.00
CA ARG A 37 1.25 15.06 -13.83
C ARG A 37 1.71 13.81 -13.09
N LEU A 38 1.60 12.65 -13.74
CA LEU A 38 2.16 11.42 -13.22
C LEU A 38 3.66 11.35 -13.54
N PRO A 39 4.53 11.01 -12.58
CA PRO A 39 5.97 10.85 -12.83
C PRO A 39 6.25 9.79 -13.89
N ARG A 40 7.21 10.07 -14.78
CA ARG A 40 7.58 9.20 -15.90
C ARG A 40 9.06 8.82 -15.89
N THR A 41 9.72 8.94 -14.74
CA THR A 41 11.06 8.45 -14.58
C THR A 41 11.10 6.92 -14.70
N PRO A 42 12.23 6.32 -15.09
CA PRO A 42 12.33 4.86 -15.17
C PRO A 42 11.92 4.16 -13.87
N LEU A 43 12.29 4.72 -12.71
CA LEU A 43 11.96 4.13 -11.41
C LEU A 43 10.45 4.22 -11.10
N ALA A 44 9.81 5.36 -11.36
CA ALA A 44 8.38 5.53 -11.17
C ALA A 44 7.56 4.59 -12.07
N LEU A 45 7.95 4.46 -13.36
CA LEU A 45 7.29 3.54 -14.28
C LEU A 45 7.46 2.08 -13.86
N ALA A 46 8.67 1.70 -13.43
CA ALA A 46 8.93 0.35 -12.91
C ALA A 46 8.12 0.05 -11.63
N ALA A 47 7.92 1.05 -10.74
CA ALA A 47 7.09 0.89 -9.55
C ALA A 47 5.62 0.67 -9.91
N ALA A 48 5.11 1.41 -10.88
CA ALA A 48 3.75 1.22 -11.38
C ALA A 48 3.57 -0.16 -12.05
N ASP A 49 4.55 -0.62 -12.82
CA ASP A 49 4.53 -1.97 -13.42
C ASP A 49 4.57 -3.06 -12.34
N PHE A 50 5.38 -2.88 -11.30
CA PHE A 50 5.45 -3.80 -10.16
C PHE A 50 4.13 -3.84 -9.38
N ALA A 51 3.55 -2.68 -9.06
CA ALA A 51 2.24 -2.59 -8.42
C ALA A 51 1.15 -3.25 -9.25
N ARG A 52 1.10 -2.99 -10.57
CA ARG A 52 0.12 -3.58 -11.49
C ARG A 52 0.27 -5.11 -11.59
N ALA A 53 1.49 -5.60 -11.55
CA ALA A 53 1.75 -7.06 -11.59
C ALA A 53 1.36 -7.76 -10.29
N SER A 54 1.43 -7.04 -9.16
CA SER A 54 1.20 -7.58 -7.82
C SER A 54 -0.25 -7.45 -7.36
N CYS A 55 -0.91 -6.34 -7.70
CA CYS A 55 -2.25 -5.98 -7.22
C CYS A 55 -3.35 -6.42 -8.19
N PRO A 56 -4.54 -6.80 -7.68
CA PRO A 56 -5.74 -6.82 -8.50
C PRO A 56 -6.09 -5.40 -9.00
N ASP A 57 -6.80 -5.31 -10.12
CA ASP A 57 -7.04 -4.04 -10.82
C ASP A 57 -7.68 -2.96 -9.92
N TYR A 58 -8.63 -3.33 -9.05
CA TYR A 58 -9.27 -2.37 -8.15
C TYR A 58 -8.29 -1.76 -7.14
N LEU A 59 -7.31 -2.55 -6.66
CA LEU A 59 -6.29 -2.11 -5.71
C LEU A 59 -5.22 -1.27 -6.40
N PHE A 60 -4.77 -1.69 -7.60
CA PHE A 60 -3.89 -0.87 -8.41
C PHE A 60 -4.52 0.50 -8.72
N ASN A 61 -5.80 0.53 -9.11
CA ASN A 61 -6.51 1.78 -9.35
C ASN A 61 -6.64 2.63 -8.08
N HIS A 62 -6.81 2.01 -6.91
CA HIS A 62 -6.76 2.69 -5.62
C HIS A 62 -5.40 3.38 -5.40
N CYS A 63 -4.31 2.67 -5.62
CA CYS A 63 -2.97 3.24 -5.50
C CYS A 63 -2.76 4.46 -6.41
N MET A 64 -3.26 4.40 -7.64
CA MET A 64 -3.17 5.53 -8.57
C MET A 64 -4.06 6.72 -8.14
N ARG A 65 -5.28 6.46 -7.66
CA ARG A 65 -6.16 7.50 -7.12
C ARG A 65 -5.58 8.11 -5.84
N THR A 66 -4.94 7.30 -5.00
CA THR A 66 -4.21 7.77 -3.80
C THR A 66 -3.19 8.84 -4.15
N PHE A 67 -2.35 8.60 -5.16
CA PHE A 67 -1.41 9.61 -5.62
C PHE A 67 -2.12 10.88 -6.11
N LEU A 68 -3.12 10.73 -6.96
CA LEU A 68 -3.83 11.87 -7.59
C LEU A 68 -4.59 12.72 -6.57
N PHE A 69 -5.35 12.11 -5.68
CA PHE A 69 -6.09 12.85 -4.64
C PHE A 69 -5.14 13.53 -3.65
N GLY A 70 -4.10 12.84 -3.21
CA GLY A 70 -3.09 13.43 -2.33
C GLY A 70 -2.37 14.62 -2.98
N ALA A 71 -2.03 14.51 -4.27
CA ALA A 71 -1.40 15.60 -5.03
C ALA A 71 -2.33 16.82 -5.18
N LEU A 72 -3.62 16.60 -5.45
CA LEU A 72 -4.62 17.66 -5.53
C LEU A 72 -4.78 18.40 -4.18
N LEU A 73 -4.82 17.65 -3.07
CA LEU A 73 -4.91 18.21 -1.73
C LEU A 73 -3.66 19.00 -1.33
N LEU A 74 -2.46 18.49 -1.62
CA LEU A 74 -1.22 19.23 -1.34
C LEU A 74 -1.07 20.47 -2.23
N LYS A 75 -1.52 20.42 -3.49
CA LYS A 75 -1.56 21.60 -4.38
C LYS A 75 -2.44 22.71 -3.79
N ARG A 76 -3.63 22.36 -3.27
CA ARG A 76 -4.51 23.31 -2.58
C ARG A 76 -3.85 23.91 -1.35
N GLN A 77 -3.08 23.11 -0.60
CA GLN A 77 -2.33 23.55 0.58
C GLN A 77 -1.02 24.30 0.21
N GLN A 78 -0.73 24.49 -1.07
CA GLN A 78 0.52 25.07 -1.59
C GLN A 78 1.77 24.38 -1.02
N ARG A 79 1.69 23.06 -0.84
CA ARG A 79 2.76 22.26 -0.27
C ARG A 79 3.49 21.48 -1.35
N GLU A 80 4.79 21.72 -1.45
CA GLU A 80 5.66 21.00 -2.38
C GLU A 80 6.03 19.61 -1.84
N TYR A 81 6.25 18.67 -2.76
CA TYR A 81 6.66 17.29 -2.50
C TYR A 81 7.52 16.75 -3.64
N ARG A 82 8.30 15.71 -3.38
CA ARG A 82 9.06 15.00 -4.42
C ARG A 82 8.10 14.05 -5.16
N GLY A 83 7.74 14.43 -6.38
CA GLY A 83 6.72 13.73 -7.15
C GLY A 83 7.02 12.25 -7.37
N GLU A 84 8.28 11.89 -7.68
CA GLU A 84 8.69 10.49 -7.85
C GLU A 84 8.52 9.68 -6.57
N ASP A 85 9.02 10.18 -5.43
CA ASP A 85 8.98 9.47 -4.15
C ASP A 85 7.52 9.27 -3.67
N ALA A 86 6.71 10.33 -3.78
CA ALA A 86 5.30 10.27 -3.42
C ALA A 86 4.50 9.31 -4.32
N PHE A 87 4.81 9.29 -5.62
CA PHE A 87 4.17 8.36 -6.57
C PHE A 87 4.54 6.91 -6.25
N ILE A 88 5.82 6.62 -6.00
CA ILE A 88 6.27 5.27 -5.65
C ILE A 88 5.65 4.85 -4.32
N GLY A 89 5.64 5.74 -3.31
CA GLY A 89 4.97 5.48 -2.04
C GLY A 89 3.50 5.13 -2.23
N ALA A 90 2.75 5.94 -2.99
CA ALA A 90 1.35 5.67 -3.30
C ALA A 90 1.14 4.39 -4.13
N ALA A 91 2.04 4.08 -5.07
CA ALA A 91 1.92 2.87 -5.90
C ALA A 91 2.10 1.57 -5.09
N LEU A 92 2.90 1.61 -4.01
CA LEU A 92 3.33 0.43 -3.26
C LEU A 92 2.72 0.32 -1.84
N HIS A 93 1.90 1.31 -1.40
CA HIS A 93 1.48 1.42 0.01
C HIS A 93 0.68 0.23 0.54
N ASP A 94 -0.13 -0.39 -0.30
CA ASP A 94 -1.02 -1.49 0.08
C ASP A 94 -0.48 -2.89 -0.24
N LEU A 95 0.79 -3.01 -0.65
CA LEU A 95 1.37 -4.33 -0.95
C LEU A 95 1.32 -5.28 0.23
N GLY A 96 1.49 -4.78 1.46
CA GLY A 96 1.45 -5.60 2.67
C GLY A 96 0.10 -6.24 2.99
N LEU A 97 -1.00 -5.82 2.34
CA LEU A 97 -2.29 -6.50 2.41
C LEU A 97 -2.33 -7.81 1.59
N LEU A 98 -1.34 -8.03 0.72
CA LEU A 98 -1.31 -9.17 -0.17
C LEU A 98 -0.47 -10.31 0.43
N PRO A 99 -0.95 -11.56 0.40
CA PRO A 99 -0.28 -12.71 1.01
C PRO A 99 1.19 -12.89 0.59
N ALA A 100 1.55 -12.46 -0.62
CA ALA A 100 2.91 -12.58 -1.15
C ALA A 100 3.94 -11.70 -0.42
N PHE A 101 3.49 -10.68 0.31
CA PHE A 101 4.34 -9.70 0.99
C PHE A 101 4.21 -9.74 2.52
N GLU A 102 3.31 -10.57 3.05
CA GLU A 102 3.10 -10.71 4.50
C GLU A 102 4.29 -11.41 5.17
N THR A 103 4.67 -10.90 6.35
CA THR A 103 5.67 -11.55 7.24
C THR A 103 5.01 -12.07 8.52
N PRO A 104 5.60 -13.01 9.27
CA PRO A 104 4.96 -13.60 10.44
C PRO A 104 4.59 -12.63 11.56
N LYS A 105 5.19 -11.44 11.64
CA LYS A 105 5.01 -10.50 12.75
C LYS A 105 4.73 -9.06 12.33
N GLY A 106 4.87 -8.70 11.05
CA GLY A 106 4.63 -7.36 10.57
C GLY A 106 3.13 -7.01 10.54
N SER A 107 2.78 -5.75 10.78
CA SER A 107 1.50 -5.22 10.33
C SER A 107 1.56 -5.02 8.81
N PHE A 108 0.41 -4.87 8.15
CA PHE A 108 0.45 -4.72 6.70
C PHE A 108 1.18 -3.44 6.26
N GLU A 109 1.11 -2.40 7.07
CA GLU A 109 1.83 -1.13 6.83
C GLU A 109 3.33 -1.35 6.87
N THR A 110 3.81 -2.09 7.87
CA THR A 110 5.25 -2.41 8.03
C THR A 110 5.72 -3.36 6.92
N ASP A 111 4.96 -4.41 6.63
CA ASP A 111 5.29 -5.36 5.56
C ASP A 111 5.31 -4.66 4.18
N GLY A 112 4.38 -3.73 3.95
CA GLY A 112 4.35 -2.88 2.77
C GLY A 112 5.54 -1.93 2.70
N ALA A 113 5.86 -1.25 3.80
CA ALA A 113 6.97 -0.31 3.89
C ALA A 113 8.32 -0.98 3.65
N ASP A 114 8.57 -2.12 4.31
CA ASP A 114 9.79 -2.92 4.14
C ASP A 114 9.91 -3.47 2.71
N THR A 115 8.79 -3.82 2.10
CA THR A 115 8.75 -4.28 0.70
C THR A 115 9.07 -3.14 -0.25
N ALA A 116 8.49 -1.96 -0.05
CA ALA A 116 8.73 -0.77 -0.87
C ALA A 116 10.20 -0.31 -0.76
N GLU A 117 10.74 -0.22 0.46
CA GLU A 117 12.15 0.13 0.69
C GLU A 117 13.09 -0.84 -0.03
N ARG A 118 12.91 -2.14 0.16
CA ARG A 118 13.72 -3.17 -0.47
C ARG A 118 13.63 -3.09 -1.99
N TRP A 119 12.43 -2.90 -2.52
CA TRP A 119 12.20 -2.75 -3.95
C TRP A 119 12.93 -1.54 -4.52
N VAL A 120 12.85 -0.38 -3.86
CA VAL A 120 13.56 0.85 -4.28
C VAL A 120 15.06 0.63 -4.31
N ARG A 121 15.65 0.04 -3.27
CA ARG A 121 17.09 -0.27 -3.20
C ARG A 121 17.53 -1.24 -4.31
N GLN A 122 16.73 -2.26 -4.61
CA GLN A 122 17.01 -3.24 -5.67
C GLN A 122 16.91 -2.62 -7.08
N ASN A 123 16.13 -1.57 -7.24
CA ASN A 123 15.97 -0.84 -8.51
C ASN A 123 16.81 0.45 -8.57
N HIS A 124 17.93 0.48 -7.83
CA HIS A 124 18.93 1.55 -7.84
C HIS A 124 18.44 2.91 -7.31
N GLY A 125 17.36 2.96 -6.55
CA GLY A 125 16.98 4.15 -5.78
C GLY A 125 18.01 4.46 -4.69
N SER A 126 18.15 5.74 -4.33
CA SER A 126 19.07 6.15 -3.26
C SER A 126 18.55 5.70 -1.88
N GLY A 127 19.45 5.57 -0.91
CA GLY A 127 19.08 5.25 0.47
C GLY A 127 18.10 6.25 1.07
N SER A 128 18.31 7.56 0.84
CA SER A 128 17.38 8.59 1.31
C SER A 128 16.02 8.59 0.63
N GLN A 129 15.95 8.14 -0.62
CA GLN A 129 14.69 7.93 -1.34
C GLN A 129 13.94 6.74 -0.78
N ALA A 130 14.63 5.61 -0.58
CA ALA A 130 14.05 4.42 0.01
C ALA A 130 13.48 4.70 1.42
N ASP A 131 14.19 5.46 2.24
CA ASP A 131 13.76 5.87 3.57
C ASP A 131 12.50 6.75 3.55
N ARG A 132 12.43 7.76 2.67
CA ARG A 132 11.22 8.58 2.52
C ARG A 132 10.01 7.77 2.05
N ILE A 133 10.22 6.84 1.13
CA ILE A 133 9.16 5.95 0.63
C ILE A 133 8.71 5.00 1.72
N TRP A 134 9.64 4.44 2.50
CA TRP A 134 9.31 3.64 3.68
C TRP A 134 8.38 4.39 4.63
N HIS A 135 8.74 5.63 5.00
CA HIS A 135 7.90 6.46 5.88
C HIS A 135 6.53 6.79 5.25
N ALA A 136 6.49 7.06 3.95
CA ALA A 136 5.23 7.33 3.26
C ALA A 136 4.27 6.12 3.29
N VAL A 137 4.81 4.91 3.13
CA VAL A 137 4.03 3.67 3.20
C VAL A 137 3.65 3.35 4.64
N GLN A 138 4.62 3.37 5.58
CA GLN A 138 4.35 3.04 6.99
C GLN A 138 3.29 3.92 7.64
N MET A 139 3.17 5.17 7.21
CA MET A 139 2.32 6.18 7.85
C MET A 139 0.99 6.43 7.12
N HIS A 140 0.68 5.67 6.05
CA HIS A 140 -0.45 6.01 5.17
C HIS A 140 -1.84 5.86 5.82
N ASP A 141 -1.95 5.09 6.89
CA ASP A 141 -3.16 4.91 7.71
C ASP A 141 -3.00 5.44 9.14
N GLY A 142 -1.83 6.01 9.44
CA GLY A 142 -1.46 6.50 10.75
C GLY A 142 -2.19 7.78 11.16
N ALA A 143 -2.00 8.17 12.43
CA ALA A 143 -2.52 9.44 12.94
C ALA A 143 -1.92 10.62 12.14
N PHE A 144 -2.79 11.40 11.50
CA PHE A 144 -2.43 12.56 10.69
C PHE A 144 -1.42 13.50 11.37
N ALA A 145 -1.57 13.70 12.69
CA ALA A 145 -0.66 14.53 13.47
C ALA A 145 0.80 14.04 13.47
N LEU A 146 1.01 12.73 13.39
CA LEU A 146 2.34 12.12 13.29
C LEU A 146 2.85 12.16 11.85
N THR A 147 2.00 11.83 10.89
CA THR A 147 2.34 11.76 9.46
C THR A 147 2.90 13.09 8.94
N ARG A 148 2.34 14.22 9.35
CA ARG A 148 2.82 15.56 8.93
C ARG A 148 4.28 15.83 9.28
N ARG A 149 4.87 15.08 10.21
CA ARG A 149 6.28 15.21 10.60
C ARG A 149 7.21 14.34 9.75
N GLN A 150 6.65 13.41 8.99
CA GLN A 150 7.39 12.48 8.13
C GLN A 150 7.64 13.01 6.71
N GLY A 151 7.18 14.24 6.43
CA GLY A 151 7.40 14.87 5.14
C GLY A 151 6.13 15.00 4.30
N ALA A 152 6.28 15.67 3.16
CA ALA A 152 5.15 15.94 2.26
C ALA A 152 4.73 14.67 1.50
N GLU A 153 5.64 13.75 1.24
CA GLU A 153 5.38 12.48 0.58
C GLU A 153 4.46 11.61 1.43
N ALA A 154 4.74 11.46 2.73
CA ALA A 154 3.88 10.76 3.66
C ALA A 154 2.51 11.43 3.79
N MET A 155 2.47 12.76 3.86
CA MET A 155 1.22 13.52 3.86
C MET A 155 0.39 13.28 2.60
N LEU A 156 1.03 13.22 1.43
CA LEU A 156 0.34 12.94 0.18
C LEU A 156 -0.34 11.56 0.23
N VAL A 157 0.38 10.53 0.67
CA VAL A 157 -0.15 9.16 0.66
C VAL A 157 -1.29 9.01 1.67
N VAL A 158 -1.15 9.50 2.91
CA VAL A 158 -2.23 9.40 3.91
C VAL A 158 -3.50 10.16 3.50
N LEU A 159 -3.34 11.39 2.97
CA LEU A 159 -4.47 12.18 2.51
C LEU A 159 -5.17 11.54 1.31
N GLY A 160 -4.38 11.07 0.35
CA GLY A 160 -4.90 10.43 -0.85
C GLY A 160 -5.60 9.10 -0.56
N ALA A 161 -5.00 8.23 0.23
CA ALA A 161 -5.60 6.96 0.66
C ALA A 161 -6.90 7.20 1.45
N GLY A 162 -6.85 8.08 2.45
CA GLY A 162 -8.04 8.46 3.22
C GLY A 162 -9.16 9.02 2.35
N THR A 163 -8.85 9.90 1.40
CA THR A 163 -9.84 10.45 0.45
C THR A 163 -10.49 9.35 -0.39
N ASP A 164 -9.72 8.39 -0.89
CA ASP A 164 -10.29 7.32 -1.70
C ASP A 164 -11.10 6.31 -0.87
N VAL A 165 -10.70 6.03 0.36
CA VAL A 165 -11.40 5.07 1.23
C VAL A 165 -12.65 5.67 1.85
N TYR A 166 -12.55 6.87 2.45
CA TYR A 166 -13.63 7.48 3.24
C TYR A 166 -14.43 8.54 2.47
N GLY A 167 -13.90 9.04 1.36
CA GLY A 167 -14.41 10.18 0.62
C GLY A 167 -13.70 11.48 1.02
N PRO A 168 -13.75 12.51 0.16
CA PRO A 168 -13.23 13.84 0.48
C PRO A 168 -14.15 14.56 1.47
N ASP A 169 -13.57 15.42 2.31
CA ASP A 169 -14.37 16.38 3.06
C ASP A 169 -15.06 17.37 2.10
N PRO A 170 -16.28 17.85 2.46
CA PRO A 170 -17.01 18.77 1.62
C PRO A 170 -16.19 20.02 1.28
N GLY A 171 -16.02 20.30 0.00
CA GLY A 171 -15.27 21.45 -0.52
C GLY A 171 -13.75 21.29 -0.55
N ASP A 172 -13.20 20.13 -0.23
CA ASP A 172 -11.76 19.91 -0.29
C ASP A 172 -11.25 19.71 -1.71
N LEU A 173 -12.01 19.07 -2.56
CA LEU A 173 -11.66 18.84 -3.96
C LEU A 173 -12.77 19.33 -4.89
N ASP A 174 -12.37 19.81 -6.05
CA ASP A 174 -13.29 20.15 -7.14
C ASP A 174 -14.02 18.87 -7.59
N PRO A 175 -15.38 18.87 -7.66
CA PRO A 175 -16.14 17.72 -8.15
C PRO A 175 -15.70 17.21 -9.53
N ARG A 176 -15.32 18.10 -10.43
CA ARG A 176 -14.80 17.71 -11.77
C ARG A 176 -13.49 16.97 -11.67
N ALA A 177 -12.58 17.42 -10.79
CA ALA A 177 -11.31 16.72 -10.57
C ALA A 177 -11.54 15.31 -9.99
N LEU A 178 -12.51 15.15 -9.07
CA LEU A 178 -12.91 13.83 -8.57
C LEU A 178 -13.42 12.91 -9.69
N GLU A 179 -14.30 13.44 -10.55
CA GLU A 179 -14.84 12.70 -11.71
C GLU A 179 -13.73 12.28 -12.68
N GLU A 180 -12.81 13.19 -13.01
CA GLU A 180 -11.68 12.90 -13.90
C GLU A 180 -10.76 11.82 -13.33
N VAL A 181 -10.45 11.87 -12.05
CA VAL A 181 -9.62 10.86 -11.38
C VAL A 181 -10.31 9.49 -11.39
N VAL A 182 -11.59 9.43 -11.05
CA VAL A 182 -12.36 8.17 -11.06
C VAL A 182 -12.57 7.63 -12.47
N ALA A 183 -12.71 8.50 -13.47
CA ALA A 183 -12.81 8.08 -14.87
C ALA A 183 -11.49 7.49 -15.38
N ALA A 184 -10.34 8.09 -15.01
CA ALA A 184 -9.02 7.58 -15.38
C ALA A 184 -8.67 6.25 -14.70
N PHE A 185 -9.07 6.10 -13.42
CA PHE A 185 -8.82 4.90 -12.61
C PHE A 185 -10.14 4.44 -11.95
N PRO A 186 -10.97 3.66 -12.64
CA PRO A 186 -12.28 3.22 -12.15
C PRO A 186 -12.22 2.45 -10.84
N ARG A 187 -13.25 2.63 -10.01
CA ARG A 187 -13.31 2.01 -8.68
C ARG A 187 -13.54 0.49 -8.69
N LEU A 188 -14.12 -0.07 -9.73
CA LEU A 188 -14.28 -1.53 -9.93
C LEU A 188 -14.86 -2.24 -8.69
N LYS A 189 -15.94 -1.73 -8.10
CA LYS A 189 -16.53 -2.21 -6.83
C LYS A 189 -15.55 -2.13 -5.63
N PHE A 190 -14.67 -1.15 -5.61
CA PHE A 190 -13.62 -0.98 -4.60
C PHE A 190 -14.11 -1.16 -3.17
N LYS A 191 -15.21 -0.50 -2.76
CA LYS A 191 -15.74 -0.62 -1.38
C LYS A 191 -15.89 -2.07 -0.95
N GLN A 192 -16.53 -2.89 -1.77
CA GLN A 192 -16.79 -4.30 -1.47
C GLN A 192 -15.50 -5.12 -1.50
N GLN A 193 -14.68 -4.95 -2.54
CA GLN A 193 -13.46 -5.74 -2.74
C GLN A 193 -12.38 -5.40 -1.71
N PHE A 194 -12.24 -4.11 -1.39
CA PHE A 194 -11.28 -3.66 -0.39
C PHE A 194 -11.66 -4.12 1.02
N THR A 195 -12.94 -4.01 1.41
CA THR A 195 -13.42 -4.55 2.69
C THR A 195 -13.14 -6.06 2.78
N ALA A 196 -13.42 -6.82 1.71
CA ALA A 196 -13.14 -8.26 1.70
C ALA A 196 -11.64 -8.56 1.82
N LEU A 197 -10.78 -7.76 1.19
CA LEU A 197 -9.32 -7.89 1.31
C LEU A 197 -8.85 -7.66 2.75
N LEU A 198 -9.36 -6.61 3.40
CA LEU A 198 -9.03 -6.29 4.78
C LEU A 198 -9.49 -7.39 5.75
N VAL A 199 -10.71 -7.90 5.58
CA VAL A 199 -11.23 -9.02 6.39
C VAL A 199 -10.37 -10.27 6.21
N ALA A 200 -10.04 -10.62 4.96
CA ALA A 200 -9.18 -11.77 4.67
C ALA A 200 -7.76 -11.59 5.26
N HIS A 201 -7.24 -10.36 5.30
CA HIS A 201 -5.97 -10.06 5.96
C HIS A 201 -6.09 -10.30 7.49
N CYS A 202 -7.17 -9.82 8.14
CA CYS A 202 -7.42 -10.06 9.55
C CYS A 202 -7.47 -11.57 9.89
N GLU A 203 -8.14 -12.36 9.05
CA GLU A 203 -8.24 -13.81 9.24
C GLU A 203 -6.88 -14.52 9.17
N ARG A 204 -6.03 -14.09 8.23
CA ARG A 204 -4.68 -14.66 8.07
C ARG A 204 -3.70 -14.17 9.14
N ARG A 205 -3.88 -12.95 9.64
CA ARG A 205 -2.89 -12.24 10.46
C ARG A 205 -3.54 -11.59 11.70
N PRO A 206 -4.17 -12.40 12.58
CA PRO A 206 -4.95 -11.87 13.69
C PRO A 206 -4.14 -11.02 14.69
N ASP A 207 -2.90 -11.40 14.94
CA ASP A 207 -2.06 -10.72 15.91
C ASP A 207 -1.35 -9.47 15.37
N SER A 208 -1.30 -9.29 14.05
CA SER A 208 -0.59 -8.18 13.41
C SER A 208 -1.34 -6.86 13.49
N GLN A 209 -2.64 -6.89 13.82
CA GLN A 209 -3.53 -5.74 13.78
C GLN A 209 -3.84 -5.13 15.16
N ARG A 210 -3.08 -5.52 16.19
CA ARG A 210 -3.22 -4.94 17.54
C ARG A 210 -2.85 -3.46 17.51
N ALA A 211 -3.70 -2.64 18.10
CA ALA A 211 -3.55 -1.20 18.20
C ALA A 211 -3.41 -0.47 16.85
N THR A 212 -3.86 -1.09 15.75
CA THR A 212 -3.99 -0.45 14.43
C THR A 212 -5.43 -0.03 14.17
N TRP A 213 -5.67 0.75 13.12
CA TRP A 213 -7.01 1.14 12.70
C TRP A 213 -7.88 -0.06 12.25
N LEU A 214 -7.25 -1.17 11.82
CA LEU A 214 -7.95 -2.41 11.44
C LEU A 214 -8.45 -3.23 12.63
N GLU A 215 -8.01 -2.98 13.84
CA GLU A 215 -8.40 -3.77 15.01
C GLU A 215 -9.92 -3.90 15.16
N GLY A 216 -10.64 -2.79 14.99
CA GLY A 216 -12.10 -2.78 15.04
C GLY A 216 -12.76 -3.63 13.96
N LEU A 217 -12.23 -3.61 12.73
CA LEU A 217 -12.70 -4.44 11.62
C LEU A 217 -12.42 -5.93 11.89
N CYS A 218 -11.22 -6.25 12.36
CA CYS A 218 -10.83 -7.62 12.70
C CYS A 218 -11.76 -8.21 13.78
N ARG A 219 -12.08 -7.45 14.80
CA ARG A 219 -13.03 -7.87 15.86
C ARG A 219 -14.42 -8.10 15.34
N ALA A 220 -14.90 -7.26 14.41
CA ALA A 220 -16.26 -7.35 13.89
C ALA A 220 -16.46 -8.54 12.92
N HIS A 221 -15.46 -8.86 12.11
CA HIS A 221 -15.58 -9.80 11.00
C HIS A 221 -14.76 -11.08 11.16
N ALA A 222 -13.71 -11.06 11.96
CA ALA A 222 -12.86 -12.21 12.25
C ALA A 222 -12.68 -12.38 13.78
N PRO A 223 -13.74 -12.58 14.56
CA PRO A 223 -13.70 -12.54 16.02
C PRO A 223 -12.79 -13.62 16.65
N HIS A 224 -12.57 -14.74 15.97
CA HIS A 224 -11.65 -15.79 16.42
C HIS A 224 -10.17 -15.44 16.16
N ALA A 225 -9.95 -14.50 15.29
CA ALA A 225 -8.62 -14.00 14.91
C ALA A 225 -8.27 -12.71 15.64
N ALA A 226 -9.27 -11.92 16.07
CA ALA A 226 -9.04 -10.65 16.74
C ALA A 226 -8.40 -10.86 18.12
N PRO A 227 -7.27 -10.23 18.39
CA PRO A 227 -6.61 -10.33 19.70
C PRO A 227 -7.48 -9.72 20.80
N ASP A 228 -7.40 -10.27 21.99
CA ASP A 228 -7.92 -9.62 23.18
C ASP A 228 -7.04 -8.40 23.50
N SER A 229 -7.59 -7.23 23.29
CA SER A 229 -6.88 -5.96 23.50
C SER A 229 -7.25 -5.28 24.82
N ALA A 230 -7.79 -6.03 25.78
CA ALA A 230 -8.07 -5.49 27.11
C ALA A 230 -6.74 -5.08 27.77
N VAL A 231 -6.36 -3.81 27.62
CA VAL A 231 -5.15 -3.22 28.20
C VAL A 231 -5.10 -3.47 29.69
N GLU A 232 -6.25 -3.37 30.37
CA GLU A 232 -6.37 -3.66 31.82
C GLU A 232 -5.97 -5.10 32.14
N GLN A 233 -6.34 -6.08 31.31
CA GLN A 233 -5.96 -7.49 31.52
C GLN A 233 -4.45 -7.70 31.35
N HIS A 234 -3.84 -7.03 30.36
CA HIS A 234 -2.39 -7.09 30.17
C HIS A 234 -1.63 -6.42 31.31
N ILE A 235 -2.14 -5.30 31.82
CA ILE A 235 -1.58 -4.62 33.00
C ILE A 235 -1.70 -5.54 34.22
N ALA A 236 -2.89 -6.11 34.46
CA ALA A 236 -3.12 -7.00 35.58
C ALA A 236 -2.29 -8.31 35.52
N ALA A 237 -1.98 -8.78 34.33
CA ALA A 237 -1.17 -9.98 34.09
C ALA A 237 0.35 -9.70 34.10
N ALA A 238 0.78 -8.45 34.28
CA ALA A 238 2.20 -8.12 34.35
C ALA A 238 2.85 -8.82 35.55
N GLY A 239 3.93 -9.55 35.29
CA GLY A 239 4.60 -10.40 36.30
C GLY A 239 5.46 -9.64 37.35
N PHE A 240 5.08 -8.41 37.67
CA PHE A 240 5.76 -7.60 38.68
C PHE A 240 4.98 -7.61 39.99
N ALA A 241 5.70 -7.69 41.12
CA ALA A 241 5.10 -7.47 42.43
C ALA A 241 4.81 -5.97 42.64
N GLU A 242 3.66 -5.66 43.24
CA GLU A 242 3.28 -4.31 43.65
C GLU A 242 3.99 -3.88 44.93
#